data_3b4d3d49ff422c14d205eb68c6dcd4b4
#
_entry.id   3b4d3d49ff422c14d205eb68c6dcd4b4
#
_cell.length_a   1.000
_cell.length_b   1.000
_cell.length_c   1.000
_cell.angle_alpha   90.00
_cell.angle_beta   90.00
_cell.angle_gamma   90.00
#
_symmetry.space_group_name_H-M   'P 1'
#
loop_
_entity.id
_entity.type
_entity.pdbx_description
1 polymer ?
#
loop_
_entity_poly.entity_id
_entity_poly.type
_entity_poly.pdbx_seq_one_letter_code
_entity_poly.pdbx_strand_id
1 'polypeptide(L)'
;VEFLSPTRFETPPYVRRPRPVYDLTPTPRNVFKSALKTAERLGLWGSEDSRRLYRWAYAAVGITDFRVRPVAVSLTRGRTARGFVGWAVYRAFETSMLGEMWRALSAAADFGLGANRPLGFGAVRITPLEDRPNG
;
A
#
# COMPACT_ATOMS: atom_id res chain seq x y z
N VAL A 1 6.35 0.22 -7.12
CA VAL A 1 5.64 1.33 -6.49
C VAL A 1 6.65 2.34 -5.97
N GLU A 2 6.51 3.58 -6.37
CA GLU A 2 7.28 4.68 -5.81
C GLU A 2 6.40 5.42 -4.80
N PHE A 3 6.92 5.64 -3.61
CA PHE A 3 6.25 6.38 -2.55
C PHE A 3 6.74 7.83 -2.61
N LEU A 4 5.94 8.68 -3.27
CA LEU A 4 6.32 10.04 -3.62
C LEU A 4 6.18 11.03 -2.46
N SER A 5 5.30 10.74 -1.51
CA SER A 5 5.15 11.49 -0.28
C SER A 5 5.22 10.53 0.91
N PRO A 6 5.42 11.03 2.13
CA PRO A 6 5.47 10.15 3.29
C PRO A 6 4.25 9.25 3.37
N THR A 7 4.47 7.98 3.57
CA THR A 7 3.43 6.94 3.59
C THR A 7 3.51 6.18 4.90
N ARG A 8 2.37 5.82 5.45
CA ARG A 8 2.28 4.98 6.63
C ARG A 8 0.98 4.18 6.61
N PHE A 9 0.99 3.03 7.24
CA PHE A 9 -0.18 2.15 7.30
C PHE A 9 -0.58 1.98 8.77
N GLU A 10 -1.83 2.26 9.08
CA GLU A 10 -2.32 2.04 10.43
C GLU A 10 -2.50 0.54 10.66
N THR A 11 -1.97 0.05 11.77
CA THR A 11 -2.13 -1.35 12.15
C THR A 11 -3.55 -1.61 12.64
N PRO A 12 -4.07 -2.84 12.47
CA PRO A 12 -5.43 -3.15 12.91
C PRO A 12 -5.60 -2.94 14.43
N PRO A 13 -6.76 -2.41 14.88
CA PRO A 13 -7.00 -2.12 16.29
C PRO A 13 -7.51 -3.36 17.04
N TYR A 14 -6.77 -4.46 16.97
CA TYR A 14 -7.17 -5.72 17.63
C TYR A 14 -7.04 -5.66 19.15
N VAL A 15 -6.25 -4.71 19.67
CA VAL A 15 -6.16 -4.44 21.10
C VAL A 15 -6.42 -2.95 21.32
N ARG A 16 -6.97 -2.63 22.50
CA ARG A 16 -7.18 -1.24 22.86
C ARG A 16 -5.85 -0.56 23.09
N ARG A 17 -5.66 0.61 22.49
CA ARG A 17 -4.43 1.37 22.58
C ARG A 17 -4.75 2.87 22.66
N PRO A 18 -3.91 3.66 23.36
CA PRO A 18 -4.17 5.11 23.52
C PRO A 18 -3.98 5.91 22.24
N ARG A 19 -3.20 5.40 21.28
CA ARG A 19 -2.91 6.08 20.02
C ARG A 19 -2.89 5.07 18.88
N PRO A 20 -3.18 5.48 17.64
CA PRO A 20 -2.95 4.65 16.48
C PRO A 20 -1.48 4.23 16.39
N VAL A 21 -1.25 3.01 15.97
CA VAL A 21 0.10 2.49 15.70
C VAL A 21 0.25 2.40 14.19
N TYR A 22 1.36 2.93 13.67
CA TYR A 22 1.63 2.94 12.24
C TYR A 22 2.81 2.06 11.91
N ASP A 23 2.65 1.30 10.83
CA ASP A 23 3.71 0.50 10.23
C ASP A 23 4.32 1.30 9.09
N LEU A 24 5.64 1.45 9.10
CA LEU A 24 6.39 2.22 8.10
C LEU A 24 7.08 1.30 7.09
N THR A 25 6.52 0.14 6.82
CA THR A 25 7.09 -0.82 5.87
C THR A 25 6.16 -1.08 4.69
N PRO A 26 6.72 -1.19 3.46
CA PRO A 26 5.93 -1.42 2.26
C PRO A 26 5.68 -2.90 1.99
N THR A 27 5.32 -3.66 3.00
CA THR A 27 5.02 -5.09 2.82
C THR A 27 3.87 -5.28 1.84
N PRO A 28 3.81 -6.40 1.11
CA PRO A 28 2.65 -6.69 0.26
C PRO A 28 1.34 -6.62 1.03
N ARG A 29 1.32 -7.11 2.26
CA ARG A 29 0.16 -7.02 3.14
C ARG A 29 -0.35 -5.58 3.28
N ASN A 30 0.54 -4.65 3.60
CA ASN A 30 0.16 -3.26 3.79
C ASN A 30 -0.30 -2.59 2.49
N VAL A 31 0.49 -2.74 1.44
CA VAL A 31 0.25 -2.06 0.16
C VAL A 31 -1.01 -2.58 -0.52
N PHE A 32 -1.16 -3.89 -0.64
CA PHE A 32 -2.30 -4.46 -1.36
C PHE A 32 -3.59 -4.36 -0.55
N LYS A 33 -3.54 -4.48 0.76
CA LYS A 33 -4.71 -4.25 1.61
C LYS A 33 -5.23 -2.83 1.47
N SER A 34 -4.33 -1.85 1.45
CA SER A 34 -4.71 -0.44 1.27
C SER A 34 -5.33 -0.19 -0.11
N ALA A 35 -4.76 -0.76 -1.17
CA ALA A 35 -5.31 -0.66 -2.52
C ALA A 35 -6.70 -1.29 -2.61
N LEU A 36 -6.91 -2.44 -1.98
CA LEU A 36 -8.20 -3.12 -1.97
C LEU A 36 -9.26 -2.31 -1.21
N LYS A 37 -8.90 -1.66 -0.12
CA LYS A 37 -9.84 -0.75 0.58
C LYS A 37 -10.27 0.41 -0.31
N THR A 38 -9.37 0.97 -1.07
CA THR A 38 -9.70 2.03 -2.03
C THR A 38 -10.67 1.51 -3.09
N ALA A 39 -10.43 0.33 -3.64
CA ALA A 39 -11.31 -0.29 -4.63
C ALA A 39 -12.72 -0.51 -4.08
N GLU A 40 -12.85 -0.95 -2.83
CA GLU A 40 -14.17 -1.09 -2.17
C GLU A 40 -14.86 0.26 -2.04
N ARG A 41 -14.17 1.29 -1.60
CA ARG A 41 -14.74 2.63 -1.45
C ARG A 41 -15.23 3.21 -2.77
N LEU A 42 -14.56 2.88 -3.86
CA LEU A 42 -14.95 3.30 -5.20
C LEU A 42 -16.04 2.42 -5.82
N GLY A 43 -16.46 1.37 -5.13
CA GLY A 43 -17.52 0.49 -5.59
C GLY A 43 -17.10 -0.47 -6.71
N LEU A 44 -15.81 -0.76 -6.87
CA LEU A 44 -15.35 -1.72 -7.89
C LEU A 44 -15.83 -3.14 -7.57
N TRP A 45 -15.90 -3.47 -6.29
CA TRP A 45 -16.41 -4.74 -5.77
C TRP A 45 -16.69 -4.65 -4.28
N GLY A 46 -17.30 -5.70 -3.74
CA GLY A 46 -17.60 -5.79 -2.31
C GLY A 46 -16.48 -6.39 -1.48
N SER A 47 -16.73 -6.48 -0.18
CA SER A 47 -15.73 -6.97 0.79
C SER A 47 -15.32 -8.42 0.58
N GLU A 48 -16.20 -9.25 0.01
CA GLU A 48 -15.91 -10.66 -0.26
C GLU A 48 -14.83 -10.80 -1.34
N ASP A 49 -14.94 -10.05 -2.43
CA ASP A 49 -13.93 -10.03 -3.48
C ASP A 49 -12.61 -9.47 -2.97
N SER A 50 -12.65 -8.43 -2.14
CA SER A 50 -11.45 -7.88 -1.52
C SER A 50 -10.73 -8.91 -0.66
N ARG A 51 -11.47 -9.69 0.15
CA ARG A 51 -10.86 -10.75 0.96
C ARG A 51 -10.20 -11.82 0.12
N ARG A 52 -10.85 -12.22 -0.98
CA ARG A 52 -10.32 -13.21 -1.90
C ARG A 52 -9.02 -12.72 -2.54
N LEU A 53 -9.01 -11.48 -3.01
CA LEU A 53 -7.83 -10.84 -3.60
C LEU A 53 -6.72 -10.64 -2.57
N TYR A 54 -7.06 -10.27 -1.35
CA TYR A 54 -6.09 -10.13 -0.26
C TYR A 54 -5.40 -11.46 0.05
N ARG A 55 -6.15 -12.55 0.12
CA ARG A 55 -5.58 -13.88 0.36
C ARG A 55 -4.63 -14.29 -0.75
N TRP A 56 -5.03 -14.02 -1.99
CA TRP A 56 -4.16 -14.27 -3.14
C TRP A 56 -2.88 -13.45 -3.05
N ALA A 57 -2.99 -12.16 -2.80
CA ALA A 57 -1.82 -11.28 -2.70
C ALA A 57 -0.88 -11.71 -1.55
N TYR A 58 -1.44 -12.06 -0.41
CA TYR A 58 -0.66 -12.52 0.73
C TYR A 58 0.13 -13.78 0.41
N ALA A 59 -0.44 -14.70 -0.38
CA ALA A 59 0.19 -15.97 -0.71
C ALA A 59 1.09 -15.90 -1.96
N ALA A 60 0.76 -15.05 -2.92
CA ALA A 60 1.33 -15.09 -4.26
C ALA A 60 2.25 -13.91 -4.59
N VAL A 61 2.19 -12.82 -3.85
CA VAL A 61 2.99 -11.63 -4.14
C VAL A 61 4.09 -11.47 -3.12
N GLY A 62 5.31 -11.35 -3.63
CA GLY A 62 6.48 -11.05 -2.81
C GLY A 62 7.09 -9.70 -3.16
N ILE A 63 7.78 -9.13 -2.20
CA ILE A 63 8.63 -7.96 -2.45
C ILE A 63 10.01 -8.50 -2.86
N THR A 64 10.49 -8.08 -4.02
CA THR A 64 11.74 -8.62 -4.58
C THR A 64 12.89 -7.63 -4.49
N ASP A 65 12.59 -6.36 -4.36
CA ASP A 65 13.59 -5.32 -4.15
C ASP A 65 12.92 -4.11 -3.53
N PHE A 66 13.64 -3.34 -2.73
CA PHE A 66 13.09 -2.12 -2.16
C PHE A 66 14.19 -1.23 -1.62
N ARG A 67 13.90 0.06 -1.59
CA ARG A 67 14.70 1.04 -0.89
C ARG A 67 13.76 2.08 -0.32
N VAL A 68 13.56 2.04 0.99
CA VAL A 68 12.70 2.98 1.69
C VAL A 68 13.44 3.50 2.92
N ARG A 69 13.08 4.70 3.35
CA ARG A 69 13.60 5.30 4.57
C ARG A 69 12.50 6.03 5.31
N PRO A 70 12.54 6.01 6.65
CA PRO A 70 11.60 6.80 7.44
C PRO A 70 11.92 8.29 7.31
N VAL A 71 10.87 9.09 7.32
CA VAL A 71 10.97 10.55 7.34
C VAL A 71 10.00 11.10 8.38
N ALA A 72 10.34 12.23 8.97
CA ALA A 72 9.46 12.95 9.88
C ALA A 72 8.99 14.23 9.18
N VAL A 73 7.70 14.52 9.30
CA VAL A 73 7.08 15.71 8.73
C VAL A 73 6.56 16.57 9.87
N SER A 74 6.92 17.85 9.85
CA SER A 74 6.38 18.81 10.80
C SER A 74 4.94 19.17 10.43
N LEU A 75 4.06 19.02 11.39
CA LEU A 75 2.66 19.43 11.29
C LEU A 75 2.46 20.74 12.07
N THR A 76 1.27 21.32 11.98
CA THR A 76 0.93 22.51 12.75
C THR A 76 1.00 22.24 14.25
N ARG A 77 1.30 23.27 15.05
CA ARG A 77 1.34 23.23 16.51
C ARG A 77 2.45 22.33 17.09
N GLY A 78 3.62 22.27 16.42
CA GLY A 78 4.75 21.52 16.94
C GLY A 78 4.60 20.01 16.91
N ARG A 79 3.60 19.48 16.23
CA ARG A 79 3.41 18.05 16.04
C ARG A 79 4.26 17.55 14.90
N THR A 80 4.71 16.31 15.01
CA THR A 80 5.39 15.62 13.92
C THR A 80 4.65 14.33 13.58
N ALA A 81 4.70 13.96 12.30
CA ALA A 81 4.18 12.67 11.85
C ALA A 81 5.28 11.94 11.09
N ARG A 82 5.38 10.64 11.28
CA ARG A 82 6.36 9.81 10.58
C ARG A 82 5.71 9.04 9.46
N GLY A 83 6.45 8.89 8.37
CA GLY A 83 6.11 8.03 7.27
C GLY A 83 7.39 7.52 6.63
N PHE A 84 7.28 6.85 5.51
CA PHE A 84 8.44 6.44 4.72
C PHE A 84 8.29 6.93 3.28
N VAL A 85 9.42 7.14 2.63
CA VAL A 85 9.54 7.44 1.20
C VAL A 85 10.50 6.45 0.56
N GLY A 86 10.45 6.33 -0.77
CA GLY A 86 11.31 5.44 -1.52
C GLY A 86 10.52 4.63 -2.54
N TRP A 87 10.93 3.40 -2.76
CA TRP A 87 10.30 2.54 -3.75
C TRP A 87 10.36 1.08 -3.33
N ALA A 88 9.46 0.28 -3.89
CA ALA A 88 9.43 -1.16 -3.72
C ALA A 88 8.99 -1.84 -5.01
N VAL A 89 9.59 -2.99 -5.30
CA VAL A 89 9.26 -3.84 -6.44
C VAL A 89 8.57 -5.10 -5.93
N TYR A 90 7.41 -5.38 -6.50
CA TYR A 90 6.60 -6.54 -6.15
C TYR A 90 6.52 -7.48 -7.35
N ARG A 91 6.51 -8.78 -7.08
CA ARG A 91 6.32 -9.79 -8.10
C ARG A 91 5.19 -10.73 -7.70
N ALA A 92 4.28 -10.98 -8.64
CA ALA A 92 3.28 -12.01 -8.50
C ALA A 92 3.86 -13.33 -8.99
N PHE A 93 4.00 -14.29 -8.08
CA PHE A 93 4.52 -15.62 -8.39
C PHE A 93 3.43 -16.56 -8.88
N GLU A 94 2.19 -16.16 -8.76
CA GLU A 94 1.02 -16.81 -9.32
C GLU A 94 0.13 -15.68 -9.87
N THR A 95 -0.40 -15.80 -11.07
CA THR A 95 -0.95 -14.65 -11.81
C THR A 95 -2.46 -14.70 -12.04
N SER A 96 -3.16 -15.66 -11.45
CA SER A 96 -4.60 -15.86 -11.71
C SER A 96 -5.47 -14.65 -11.38
N MET A 97 -5.08 -13.84 -10.40
CA MET A 97 -5.84 -12.66 -9.98
C MET A 97 -5.11 -11.34 -10.25
N LEU A 98 -4.07 -11.37 -11.07
CA LEU A 98 -3.26 -10.19 -11.32
C LEU A 98 -4.06 -9.07 -12.01
N GLY A 99 -4.96 -9.43 -12.91
CA GLY A 99 -5.80 -8.45 -13.62
C GLY A 99 -6.70 -7.65 -12.68
N GLU A 100 -7.41 -8.35 -11.79
CA GLU A 100 -8.26 -7.69 -10.80
C GLU A 100 -7.43 -6.86 -9.83
N MET A 101 -6.31 -7.41 -9.36
CA MET A 101 -5.42 -6.66 -8.47
C MET A 101 -4.88 -5.40 -9.14
N TRP A 102 -4.60 -5.47 -10.44
CA TRP A 102 -4.13 -4.31 -11.19
C TRP A 102 -5.17 -3.18 -11.20
N ARG A 103 -6.45 -3.50 -11.24
CA ARG A 103 -7.52 -2.51 -11.15
C ARG A 103 -7.49 -1.78 -9.79
N ALA A 104 -7.26 -2.52 -8.69
CA ALA A 104 -7.12 -1.91 -7.38
C ALA A 104 -5.87 -1.03 -7.29
N LEU A 105 -4.76 -1.48 -7.84
CA LEU A 105 -3.52 -0.69 -7.87
C LEU A 105 -3.67 0.58 -8.71
N SER A 106 -4.38 0.52 -9.81
CA SER A 106 -4.67 1.69 -10.65
C SER A 106 -5.48 2.72 -9.89
N ALA A 107 -6.47 2.29 -9.11
CA ALA A 107 -7.23 3.17 -8.24
C ALA A 107 -6.32 3.79 -7.16
N ALA A 108 -5.42 3.01 -6.58
CA ALA A 108 -4.47 3.52 -5.58
C ALA A 108 -3.49 4.52 -6.19
N ALA A 109 -3.13 4.38 -7.45
CA ALA A 109 -2.28 5.37 -8.13
C ALA A 109 -2.94 6.75 -8.16
N ASP A 110 -4.27 6.81 -8.28
CA ASP A 110 -5.02 8.06 -8.31
C ASP A 110 -5.33 8.59 -6.92
N PHE A 111 -5.65 7.72 -5.97
CA PHE A 111 -6.15 8.11 -4.64
C PHE A 111 -5.15 7.93 -3.51
N GLY A 112 -3.99 7.33 -3.78
CA GLY A 112 -2.94 7.12 -2.78
C GLY A 112 -3.08 5.83 -1.99
N LEU A 113 -2.10 5.57 -1.16
CA LEU A 113 -2.01 4.41 -0.26
C LEU A 113 -1.82 4.87 1.19
N GLY A 114 -2.31 4.06 2.11
CA GLY A 114 -2.07 4.26 3.52
C GLY A 114 -2.99 5.27 4.18
N ALA A 115 -2.58 5.70 5.35
CA ALA A 115 -3.35 6.59 6.21
C ALA A 115 -3.02 8.06 5.94
N ASN A 116 -3.92 8.96 6.36
CA ASN A 116 -3.72 10.40 6.39
C ASN A 116 -3.50 11.05 5.00
N ARG A 117 -4.15 10.52 3.99
CA ARG A 117 -4.08 11.08 2.63
C ARG A 117 -4.49 12.56 2.55
N PRO A 118 -5.49 13.04 3.29
CA PRO A 118 -5.82 14.47 3.29
C PRO A 118 -4.69 15.39 3.76
N LEU A 119 -3.70 14.87 4.48
CA LEU A 119 -2.51 15.61 4.90
C LEU A 119 -1.39 15.58 3.85
N GLY A 120 -1.65 15.03 2.67
CA GLY A 120 -0.63 14.87 1.62
C GLY A 120 0.17 13.57 1.72
N PHE A 121 -0.17 12.69 2.66
CA PHE A 121 0.46 11.39 2.79
C PHE A 121 -0.05 10.41 1.73
N GLY A 122 0.79 9.46 1.37
CA GLY A 122 0.40 8.32 0.57
C GLY A 122 0.35 8.52 -0.94
N ALA A 123 0.90 9.60 -1.46
CA ALA A 123 1.02 9.78 -2.91
C ALA A 123 1.99 8.74 -3.49
N VAL A 124 1.54 8.01 -4.50
CA VAL A 124 2.33 6.93 -5.09
C VAL A 124 2.29 6.98 -6.62
N ARG A 125 3.32 6.42 -7.23
CA ARG A 125 3.37 6.11 -8.65
C ARG A 125 3.54 4.61 -8.80
N ILE A 126 2.69 3.99 -9.58
CA ILE A 126 2.71 2.54 -9.79
C ILE A 126 2.99 2.28 -11.27
N THR A 127 4.10 1.60 -11.53
CA THR A 127 4.55 1.32 -12.89
C THR A 127 4.67 -0.18 -13.08
N PRO A 128 4.04 -0.77 -14.11
CA PRO A 128 4.27 -2.17 -14.43
C PRO A 128 5.69 -2.35 -14.94
N LEU A 129 6.35 -3.40 -14.50
CA LEU A 129 7.68 -3.77 -14.97
C LEU A 129 7.57 -4.97 -15.88
N GLU A 130 8.41 -5.01 -16.91
CA GLU A 130 8.48 -6.17 -17.80
C GLU A 130 9.09 -7.35 -17.05
N ASP A 131 8.48 -8.53 -17.21
CA ASP A 131 9.04 -9.76 -16.69
C ASP A 131 10.25 -10.13 -17.54
N ARG A 132 11.42 -10.22 -16.90
CA ARG A 132 12.66 -10.58 -17.57
C ARG A 132 12.91 -12.09 -17.41
N PRO A 133 13.28 -12.81 -18.50
CA PRO A 133 13.49 -14.24 -18.43
C PRO A 133 14.51 -14.66 -17.36
N ASN A 134 15.48 -13.81 -17.05
CA ASN A 134 16.55 -14.08 -16.09
C ASN A 134 16.40 -13.29 -14.78
N GLY A 135 15.22 -12.75 -14.53
CA GLY A 135 14.94 -11.95 -13.35
C GLY A 135 14.53 -12.77 -12.15
#